data_a651e0b2a2bee161e28d91691601413e
#
_entry.id   a651e0b2a2bee161e28d91691601413e
#
_cell.length_a   1.000
_cell.length_b   1.000
_cell.length_c   1.000
_cell.angle_alpha   90.00
_cell.angle_beta   90.00
_cell.angle_gamma   90.00
#
_symmetry.space_group_name_H-M   'P 1'
#
loop_
_entity.id
_entity.type
_entity.pdbx_description
1 polymer ?
#
loop_
_entity_poly.entity_id
_entity_poly.type
_entity_poly.pdbx_seq_one_letter_code
_entity_poly.pdbx_strand_id
1 'polypeptide(L)'
;MKTKYYQDNDHPTRAVIGLHGWTGDEHSMVPVAKLINLENTKWYIPRAPYKSDAGKGFTWFSGNDEIGWKYEKTFDLTNTLIQHVLEDGFAPKDIYLIGFSMGAGLSYYVAMSLGFPIGGIIPIAGFINHPDRLFANATTASLQTPILILHGTEDEIVKPELGEKAFELLVEHGYSVQFEKYKAPHKIPSRAYELIKDFIKTNEKYYSK
;
A
#
# COMPACT_ATOMS: atom_id res chain seq x y z
N MET A 1 10.30 -15.57 -3.59
CA MET A 1 9.00 -14.87 -3.60
C MET A 1 8.42 -14.88 -5.00
N LYS A 2 7.10 -15.11 -5.16
CA LYS A 2 6.46 -14.98 -6.47
C LYS A 2 5.99 -13.54 -6.66
N THR A 3 6.61 -12.83 -7.59
CA THR A 3 6.31 -11.43 -7.89
C THR A 3 6.03 -11.28 -9.37
N LYS A 4 4.95 -10.62 -9.73
CA LYS A 4 4.68 -10.21 -11.11
C LYS A 4 5.20 -8.80 -11.30
N TYR A 5 5.90 -8.58 -12.40
CA TYR A 5 6.39 -7.26 -12.81
C TYR A 5 5.52 -6.73 -13.95
N TYR A 6 5.30 -5.42 -13.94
CA TYR A 6 4.68 -4.68 -15.03
C TYR A 6 5.38 -3.33 -15.16
N GLN A 7 5.74 -2.93 -16.37
CA GLN A 7 6.32 -1.62 -16.66
C GLN A 7 5.85 -1.14 -18.03
N ASP A 8 5.82 0.15 -18.24
CA ASP A 8 5.37 0.80 -19.46
C ASP A 8 6.51 1.10 -20.43
N ASN A 9 7.76 1.16 -19.95
CA ASN A 9 8.95 1.41 -20.76
C ASN A 9 10.21 0.75 -20.16
N ASP A 10 11.33 0.81 -20.88
CA ASP A 10 12.59 0.16 -20.50
C ASP A 10 13.44 0.96 -19.48
N HIS A 11 13.07 2.21 -19.20
CA HIS A 11 13.80 3.10 -18.30
C HIS A 11 12.89 3.73 -17.24
N PRO A 12 12.26 2.92 -16.38
CA PRO A 12 11.39 3.42 -15.32
C PRO A 12 12.20 4.23 -14.30
N THR A 13 11.66 5.37 -13.89
CA THR A 13 12.24 6.22 -12.84
C THR A 13 11.53 6.11 -11.51
N ARG A 14 10.42 5.37 -11.47
CA ARG A 14 9.56 5.15 -10.29
C ARG A 14 9.29 3.67 -10.10
N ALA A 15 9.26 3.24 -8.84
CA ALA A 15 8.82 1.91 -8.43
C ALA A 15 7.49 2.00 -7.67
N VAL A 16 6.54 1.13 -8.01
CA VAL A 16 5.30 0.95 -7.26
C VAL A 16 5.21 -0.50 -6.78
N ILE A 17 5.08 -0.70 -5.48
CA ILE A 17 4.77 -2.01 -4.89
C ILE A 17 3.25 -2.09 -4.73
N GLY A 18 2.62 -2.99 -5.49
CA GLY A 18 1.18 -3.20 -5.50
C GLY A 18 0.76 -4.34 -4.56
N LEU A 19 0.07 -4.04 -3.47
CA LEU A 19 -0.36 -5.00 -2.45
C LEU A 19 -1.84 -5.34 -2.62
N HIS A 20 -2.13 -6.59 -2.98
CA HIS A 20 -3.50 -7.06 -3.25
C HIS A 20 -4.33 -7.25 -1.97
N GLY A 21 -5.66 -7.30 -2.12
CA GLY A 21 -6.59 -7.63 -1.03
C GLY A 21 -6.61 -9.13 -0.68
N TRP A 22 -7.42 -9.49 0.30
CA TRP A 22 -7.68 -10.88 0.67
C TRP A 22 -8.14 -11.71 -0.53
N THR A 23 -7.69 -12.94 -0.64
CA THR A 23 -7.89 -13.87 -1.76
C THR A 23 -7.21 -13.45 -3.09
N GLY A 24 -6.47 -12.34 -3.12
CA GLY A 24 -5.71 -11.94 -4.30
C GLY A 24 -4.44 -12.76 -4.52
N ASP A 25 -3.72 -12.42 -5.58
CA ASP A 25 -2.43 -12.98 -5.95
C ASP A 25 -1.56 -11.94 -6.69
N GLU A 26 -0.43 -12.37 -7.23
CA GLU A 26 0.50 -11.51 -7.99
C GLU A 26 -0.07 -10.95 -9.30
N HIS A 27 -1.24 -11.38 -9.73
CA HIS A 27 -1.91 -10.85 -10.93
C HIS A 27 -2.98 -9.80 -10.59
N SER A 28 -3.44 -9.77 -9.35
CA SER A 28 -4.61 -8.99 -8.93
C SER A 28 -4.44 -7.47 -9.12
N MET A 29 -3.22 -6.95 -8.94
CA MET A 29 -2.94 -5.50 -9.11
C MET A 29 -2.49 -5.13 -10.54
N VAL A 30 -2.31 -6.09 -11.45
CA VAL A 30 -1.93 -5.80 -12.85
C VAL A 30 -2.99 -4.97 -13.58
N PRO A 31 -4.30 -5.27 -13.51
CA PRO A 31 -5.32 -4.40 -14.11
C PRO A 31 -5.31 -2.99 -13.54
N VAL A 32 -5.07 -2.85 -12.22
CA VAL A 32 -4.97 -1.55 -11.54
C VAL A 32 -3.78 -0.75 -12.08
N ALA A 33 -2.60 -1.38 -12.19
CA ALA A 33 -1.40 -0.76 -12.76
C ALA A 33 -1.65 -0.24 -14.19
N LYS A 34 -2.29 -1.06 -15.04
CA LYS A 34 -2.63 -0.69 -16.41
C LYS A 34 -3.65 0.46 -16.51
N LEU A 35 -4.66 0.46 -15.61
CA LEU A 35 -5.72 1.48 -15.63
C LEU A 35 -5.25 2.81 -15.02
N ILE A 36 -4.42 2.77 -13.98
CA ILE A 36 -3.77 3.99 -13.47
C ILE A 36 -2.84 4.55 -14.55
N ASN A 37 -2.13 3.71 -15.29
CA ASN A 37 -1.22 4.12 -16.37
C ASN A 37 -0.26 5.25 -15.94
N LEU A 38 0.56 4.95 -14.93
CA LEU A 38 1.64 5.84 -14.48
C LEU A 38 2.83 5.68 -15.42
N GLU A 39 3.21 6.74 -16.12
CA GLU A 39 4.38 6.77 -17.00
C GLU A 39 5.69 6.54 -16.22
N ASN A 40 6.69 5.96 -16.87
CA ASN A 40 8.02 5.72 -16.30
C ASN A 40 8.01 4.93 -15.00
N THR A 41 7.10 3.94 -14.89
CA THR A 41 6.86 3.20 -13.64
C THR A 41 7.06 1.71 -13.81
N LYS A 42 7.86 1.11 -12.92
CA LYS A 42 7.96 -0.33 -12.74
C LYS A 42 7.13 -0.77 -11.54
N TRP A 43 6.20 -1.67 -11.77
CA TRP A 43 5.36 -2.27 -10.74
C TRP A 43 5.93 -3.59 -10.28
N TYR A 44 5.97 -3.76 -8.97
CA TYR A 44 6.31 -4.97 -8.26
C TYR A 44 5.06 -5.46 -7.55
N ILE A 45 4.48 -6.56 -8.00
CA ILE A 45 3.21 -7.07 -7.49
C ILE A 45 3.48 -8.44 -6.85
N PRO A 46 3.78 -8.49 -5.54
CA PRO A 46 4.07 -9.72 -4.84
C PRO A 46 2.80 -10.51 -4.55
N ARG A 47 2.93 -11.83 -4.51
CA ARG A 47 1.94 -12.74 -3.94
C ARG A 47 2.11 -12.78 -2.43
N ALA A 48 1.04 -12.65 -1.67
CA ALA A 48 1.03 -12.86 -0.23
C ALA A 48 1.49 -14.29 0.15
N PRO A 49 2.15 -14.48 1.32
CA PRO A 49 2.84 -15.74 1.63
C PRO A 49 1.95 -16.86 2.13
N TYR A 50 0.73 -16.57 2.58
CA TYR A 50 -0.17 -17.57 3.14
C TYR A 50 -1.30 -17.87 2.16
N LYS A 51 -1.80 -19.11 2.16
CA LYS A 51 -3.06 -19.42 1.47
C LYS A 51 -4.23 -18.84 2.24
N SER A 52 -5.19 -18.30 1.52
CA SER A 52 -6.44 -17.82 2.12
C SER A 52 -7.30 -19.01 2.61
N ASP A 53 -7.99 -18.80 3.70
CA ASP A 53 -8.99 -19.72 4.27
C ASP A 53 -10.29 -19.81 3.43
N ALA A 54 -10.47 -18.88 2.48
CA ALA A 54 -11.59 -18.93 1.52
C ALA A 54 -11.46 -20.03 0.45
N GLY A 55 -10.46 -20.91 0.54
CA GLY A 55 -10.22 -21.99 -0.43
C GLY A 55 -9.64 -21.54 -1.78
N LYS A 56 -9.38 -20.23 -1.98
CA LYS A 56 -8.77 -19.66 -3.18
C LYS A 56 -7.87 -18.49 -2.82
N GLY A 57 -6.85 -18.22 -3.66
CA GLY A 57 -5.96 -17.06 -3.52
C GLY A 57 -5.10 -17.07 -2.26
N PHE A 58 -4.61 -15.89 -1.89
CA PHE A 58 -3.59 -15.71 -0.85
C PHE A 58 -3.97 -14.57 0.10
N THR A 59 -3.33 -14.56 1.27
CA THR A 59 -3.56 -13.59 2.34
C THR A 59 -2.23 -13.15 2.97
N TRP A 60 -2.18 -11.89 3.40
CA TRP A 60 -1.01 -11.31 4.08
C TRP A 60 -0.91 -11.75 5.54
N PHE A 61 -2.04 -12.08 6.15
CA PHE A 61 -2.14 -12.50 7.54
C PHE A 61 -2.90 -13.83 7.60
N SER A 62 -2.45 -14.76 8.43
CA SER A 62 -3.08 -16.08 8.61
C SER A 62 -3.28 -16.35 10.08
N GLY A 63 -4.40 -16.95 10.44
CA GLY A 63 -4.79 -17.23 11.83
C GLY A 63 -6.04 -16.45 12.24
N ASN A 64 -6.28 -16.42 13.53
CA ASN A 64 -7.37 -15.68 14.17
C ASN A 64 -7.00 -15.37 15.63
N ASP A 65 -7.90 -14.76 16.40
CA ASP A 65 -7.66 -14.36 17.79
C ASP A 65 -7.52 -15.56 18.75
N GLU A 66 -8.04 -16.75 18.39
CA GLU A 66 -7.96 -17.97 19.22
C GLU A 66 -6.59 -18.67 19.09
N ILE A 67 -6.08 -18.81 17.86
CA ILE A 67 -4.83 -19.53 17.55
C ILE A 67 -3.64 -18.60 17.31
N GLY A 68 -3.86 -17.29 17.39
CA GLY A 68 -2.89 -16.26 17.08
C GLY A 68 -2.74 -15.98 15.58
N TRP A 69 -2.23 -14.79 15.29
CA TRP A 69 -1.99 -14.30 13.94
C TRP A 69 -0.55 -14.57 13.49
N LYS A 70 -0.39 -15.10 12.29
CA LYS A 70 0.90 -15.32 11.61
C LYS A 70 1.09 -14.21 10.57
N TYR A 71 2.19 -13.50 10.66
CA TYR A 71 2.51 -12.34 9.79
C TYR A 71 4.02 -12.21 9.53
N GLU A 72 4.86 -12.99 10.20
CA GLU A 72 6.32 -12.90 10.13
C GLU A 72 6.79 -13.02 8.68
N LYS A 73 6.31 -14.04 7.96
CA LYS A 73 6.64 -14.24 6.55
C LYS A 73 6.24 -13.07 5.66
N THR A 74 5.19 -12.32 6.03
CA THR A 74 4.73 -11.14 5.29
C THR A 74 5.73 -10.00 5.43
N PHE A 75 6.19 -9.72 6.66
CA PHE A 75 7.18 -8.68 6.88
C PHE A 75 8.54 -9.05 6.29
N ASP A 76 9.01 -10.29 6.42
CA ASP A 76 10.24 -10.76 5.79
C ASP A 76 10.17 -10.59 4.26
N LEU A 77 9.03 -10.96 3.67
CA LEU A 77 8.78 -10.86 2.24
C LEU A 77 8.76 -9.41 1.76
N THR A 78 8.05 -8.52 2.47
CA THR A 78 7.94 -7.11 2.09
C THR A 78 9.26 -6.37 2.28
N ASN A 79 10.01 -6.64 3.35
CA ASN A 79 11.34 -6.10 3.57
C ASN A 79 12.31 -6.55 2.47
N THR A 80 12.34 -7.84 2.14
CA THR A 80 13.15 -8.38 1.04
C THR A 80 12.78 -7.71 -0.28
N LEU A 81 11.49 -7.48 -0.54
CA LEU A 81 11.04 -6.82 -1.76
C LEU A 81 11.50 -5.37 -1.83
N ILE A 82 11.42 -4.61 -0.74
CA ILE A 82 11.90 -3.22 -0.69
C ILE A 82 13.41 -3.18 -0.95
N GLN A 83 14.20 -4.07 -0.34
CA GLN A 83 15.63 -4.17 -0.62
C GLN A 83 15.91 -4.46 -2.11
N HIS A 84 15.17 -5.38 -2.71
CA HIS A 84 15.28 -5.68 -4.14
C HIS A 84 14.93 -4.46 -5.02
N VAL A 85 13.94 -3.66 -4.65
CA VAL A 85 13.59 -2.42 -5.36
C VAL A 85 14.73 -1.40 -5.27
N LEU A 86 15.38 -1.27 -4.11
CA LEU A 86 16.55 -0.41 -3.94
C LEU A 86 17.75 -0.92 -4.76
N GLU A 87 17.98 -2.23 -4.81
CA GLU A 87 19.04 -2.88 -5.61
C GLU A 87 18.79 -2.71 -7.12
N ASP A 88 17.54 -2.64 -7.57
CA ASP A 88 17.16 -2.29 -8.95
C ASP A 88 17.47 -0.81 -9.30
N GLY A 89 17.95 -0.01 -8.32
CA GLY A 89 18.44 1.36 -8.52
C GLY A 89 17.44 2.46 -8.23
N PHE A 90 16.25 2.15 -7.68
CA PHE A 90 15.27 3.17 -7.31
C PHE A 90 15.66 3.83 -5.98
N ALA A 91 15.68 5.17 -5.95
CA ALA A 91 15.88 5.90 -4.70
C ALA A 91 14.62 5.78 -3.81
N PRO A 92 14.75 5.82 -2.46
CA PRO A 92 13.59 5.74 -1.57
C PRO A 92 12.44 6.69 -1.93
N LYS A 93 12.74 7.94 -2.27
CA LYS A 93 11.77 8.96 -2.67
C LYS A 93 10.96 8.61 -3.93
N ASP A 94 11.45 7.68 -4.75
CA ASP A 94 10.82 7.22 -5.99
C ASP A 94 10.05 5.90 -5.80
N ILE A 95 9.95 5.39 -4.56
CA ILE A 95 9.23 4.17 -4.19
C ILE A 95 7.87 4.52 -3.60
N TYR A 96 6.80 3.91 -4.13
CA TYR A 96 5.44 4.06 -3.64
C TYR A 96 4.83 2.70 -3.29
N LEU A 97 4.00 2.64 -2.22
CA LEU A 97 3.18 1.49 -1.91
C LEU A 97 1.72 1.81 -2.25
N ILE A 98 1.09 1.01 -3.10
CA ILE A 98 -0.34 1.08 -3.39
C ILE A 98 -0.98 -0.21 -2.91
N GLY A 99 -1.81 -0.12 -1.87
CA GLY A 99 -2.49 -1.27 -1.29
C GLY A 99 -4.00 -1.19 -1.42
N PHE A 100 -4.66 -2.33 -1.63
CA PHE A 100 -6.11 -2.44 -1.64
C PHE A 100 -6.59 -3.33 -0.49
N SER A 101 -7.60 -2.88 0.27
CA SER A 101 -8.24 -3.65 1.35
C SER A 101 -7.22 -4.14 2.39
N MET A 102 -7.03 -5.45 2.56
CA MET A 102 -6.01 -6.01 3.44
C MET A 102 -4.58 -5.55 3.05
N GLY A 103 -4.27 -5.40 1.75
CA GLY A 103 -3.01 -4.84 1.27
C GLY A 103 -2.83 -3.37 1.63
N ALA A 104 -3.92 -2.62 1.73
CA ALA A 104 -3.89 -1.25 2.22
C ALA A 104 -3.55 -1.21 3.73
N GLY A 105 -4.16 -2.08 4.52
CA GLY A 105 -3.79 -2.24 5.93
C GLY A 105 -2.30 -2.58 6.09
N LEU A 106 -1.78 -3.52 5.28
CA LEU A 106 -0.36 -3.88 5.29
C LEU A 106 0.55 -2.70 4.95
N SER A 107 0.16 -1.83 3.99
CA SER A 107 1.01 -0.71 3.55
C SER A 107 1.37 0.25 4.69
N TYR A 108 0.48 0.46 5.66
CA TYR A 108 0.78 1.25 6.86
C TYR A 108 1.92 0.62 7.68
N TYR A 109 1.82 -0.67 8.00
CA TYR A 109 2.82 -1.36 8.82
C TYR A 109 4.19 -1.40 8.14
N VAL A 110 4.21 -1.67 6.83
CA VAL A 110 5.46 -1.72 6.06
C VAL A 110 6.12 -0.35 6.03
N ALA A 111 5.41 0.70 5.60
CA ALA A 111 6.02 2.02 5.46
C ALA A 111 6.47 2.61 6.79
N MET A 112 5.69 2.43 7.85
CA MET A 112 6.02 2.99 9.16
C MET A 112 7.19 2.31 9.85
N SER A 113 7.50 1.05 9.51
CA SER A 113 8.66 0.33 10.05
C SER A 113 9.97 0.64 9.31
N LEU A 114 9.95 1.35 8.19
CA LEU A 114 11.16 1.68 7.43
C LEU A 114 12.03 2.70 8.16
N GLY A 115 13.34 2.48 8.14
CA GLY A 115 14.33 3.43 8.68
C GLY A 115 14.60 4.66 7.79
N PHE A 116 13.82 4.82 6.71
CA PHE A 116 13.91 5.92 5.75
C PHE A 116 12.52 6.24 5.18
N PRO A 117 12.26 7.50 4.78
CA PRO A 117 11.02 7.85 4.12
C PRO A 117 10.99 7.33 2.69
N ILE A 118 9.80 7.02 2.17
CA ILE A 118 9.57 6.68 0.76
C ILE A 118 8.71 7.76 0.08
N GLY A 119 8.58 7.69 -1.24
CA GLY A 119 7.80 8.64 -2.04
C GLY A 119 6.34 8.78 -1.60
N GLY A 120 5.75 7.73 -1.05
CA GLY A 120 4.45 7.79 -0.43
C GLY A 120 3.74 6.44 -0.33
N ILE A 121 2.67 6.40 0.46
CA ILE A 121 1.76 5.27 0.51
C ILE A 121 0.34 5.68 0.12
N ILE A 122 -0.36 4.78 -0.56
CA ILE A 122 -1.71 4.99 -1.05
C ILE A 122 -2.57 3.78 -0.64
N PRO A 123 -3.03 3.75 0.63
CA PRO A 123 -3.96 2.74 1.12
C PRO A 123 -5.37 3.02 0.59
N ILE A 124 -5.96 2.05 -0.12
CA ILE A 124 -7.28 2.13 -0.73
C ILE A 124 -8.23 1.15 -0.03
N ALA A 125 -9.34 1.64 0.51
CA ALA A 125 -10.32 0.85 1.27
C ALA A 125 -9.65 0.03 2.39
N GLY A 126 -8.72 0.66 3.12
CA GLY A 126 -7.92 0.04 4.17
C GLY A 126 -8.38 0.37 5.58
N PHE A 127 -7.70 -0.24 6.55
CA PHE A 127 -7.97 -0.08 7.98
C PHE A 127 -6.68 -0.30 8.81
N ILE A 128 -6.69 0.17 10.05
CA ILE A 128 -5.64 -0.08 11.05
C ILE A 128 -6.27 -0.86 12.21
N ASN A 129 -6.00 -2.17 12.30
CA ASN A 129 -6.59 -3.03 13.35
C ASN A 129 -5.92 -2.91 14.72
N HIS A 130 -4.60 -2.73 14.74
CA HIS A 130 -3.79 -2.72 15.96
C HIS A 130 -2.93 -1.44 16.01
N PRO A 131 -3.53 -0.27 16.31
CA PRO A 131 -2.80 1.01 16.29
C PRO A 131 -1.60 1.02 17.25
N ASP A 132 -1.76 0.49 18.48
CA ASP A 132 -0.66 0.42 19.46
C ASP A 132 0.57 -0.30 18.89
N ARG A 133 0.33 -1.42 18.20
CA ARG A 133 1.41 -2.19 17.56
C ARG A 133 2.01 -1.45 16.37
N LEU A 134 1.19 -0.77 15.57
CA LEU A 134 1.64 0.01 14.43
C LEU A 134 2.61 1.09 14.90
N PHE A 135 2.19 1.91 15.87
CA PHE A 135 2.97 3.06 16.32
C PHE A 135 4.15 2.66 17.22
N ALA A 136 4.07 1.55 17.96
CA ALA A 136 5.23 1.02 18.70
C ALA A 136 6.40 0.59 17.79
N ASN A 137 6.11 0.26 16.53
CA ASN A 137 7.12 -0.13 15.53
C ASN A 137 7.42 0.98 14.51
N ALA A 138 6.76 2.13 14.62
CA ALA A 138 6.98 3.25 13.73
C ALA A 138 8.33 3.93 13.99
N THR A 139 9.02 4.28 12.92
CA THR A 139 10.29 5.02 12.99
C THR A 139 10.05 6.53 12.85
N THR A 140 10.95 7.34 13.40
CA THR A 140 10.90 8.79 13.18
C THR A 140 11.02 9.17 11.70
N ALA A 141 11.77 8.40 10.91
CA ALA A 141 11.92 8.63 9.49
C ALA A 141 10.61 8.47 8.72
N SER A 142 9.73 7.55 9.17
CA SER A 142 8.45 7.28 8.52
C SER A 142 7.48 8.48 8.55
N LEU A 143 7.64 9.42 9.50
CA LEU A 143 6.84 10.65 9.58
C LEU A 143 6.97 11.53 8.33
N GLN A 144 8.05 11.38 7.57
CA GLN A 144 8.30 12.11 6.33
C GLN A 144 7.68 11.43 5.10
N THR A 145 7.11 10.23 5.24
CA THR A 145 6.42 9.52 4.15
C THR A 145 5.02 10.08 3.96
N PRO A 146 4.70 10.70 2.81
CA PRO A 146 3.36 11.24 2.55
C PRO A 146 2.34 10.09 2.41
N ILE A 147 1.11 10.34 2.85
CA ILE A 147 0.03 9.34 2.85
C ILE A 147 -1.20 9.90 2.13
N LEU A 148 -1.74 9.14 1.16
CA LEU A 148 -3.04 9.40 0.55
C LEU A 148 -3.99 8.24 0.86
N ILE A 149 -4.92 8.43 1.77
CA ILE A 149 -5.99 7.45 2.04
C ILE A 149 -7.12 7.67 1.05
N LEU A 150 -7.56 6.57 0.41
CA LEU A 150 -8.68 6.56 -0.53
C LEU A 150 -9.77 5.60 -0.04
N HIS A 151 -11.05 6.04 -0.02
CA HIS A 151 -12.15 5.18 0.42
C HIS A 151 -13.45 5.43 -0.34
N GLY A 152 -14.16 4.34 -0.68
CA GLY A 152 -15.50 4.41 -1.27
C GLY A 152 -16.57 4.69 -0.21
N THR A 153 -17.47 5.66 -0.46
CA THR A 153 -18.54 6.02 0.48
C THR A 153 -19.65 4.96 0.56
N GLU A 154 -19.69 4.03 -0.39
CA GLU A 154 -20.66 2.93 -0.47
C GLU A 154 -20.01 1.57 -0.18
N ASP A 155 -18.84 1.56 0.50
CA ASP A 155 -18.11 0.35 0.83
C ASP A 155 -18.76 -0.38 2.02
N GLU A 156 -19.39 -1.52 1.74
CA GLU A 156 -20.05 -2.36 2.74
C GLU A 156 -19.13 -3.46 3.31
N ILE A 157 -17.95 -3.68 2.70
CA ILE A 157 -16.99 -4.71 3.12
C ILE A 157 -16.00 -4.13 4.15
N VAL A 158 -15.38 -3.00 3.81
CA VAL A 158 -14.57 -2.20 4.74
C VAL A 158 -15.26 -0.85 4.85
N LYS A 159 -15.98 -0.66 5.95
CA LYS A 159 -16.78 0.54 6.14
C LYS A 159 -15.92 1.82 6.09
N PRO A 160 -16.44 2.91 5.47
CA PRO A 160 -15.70 4.18 5.32
C PRO A 160 -15.18 4.76 6.64
N GLU A 161 -15.89 4.53 7.74
CA GLU A 161 -15.52 4.98 9.09
C GLU A 161 -14.18 4.38 9.56
N LEU A 162 -13.79 3.22 9.03
CA LEU A 162 -12.46 2.62 9.32
C LEU A 162 -11.33 3.40 8.63
N GLY A 163 -11.59 3.94 7.44
CA GLY A 163 -10.66 4.85 6.75
C GLY A 163 -10.55 6.20 7.46
N GLU A 164 -11.68 6.75 7.94
CA GLU A 164 -11.72 7.97 8.76
C GLU A 164 -10.91 7.81 10.04
N LYS A 165 -11.14 6.71 10.75
CA LYS A 165 -10.38 6.38 11.96
C LYS A 165 -8.88 6.23 11.69
N ALA A 166 -8.49 5.61 10.57
CA ALA A 166 -7.09 5.52 10.17
C ALA A 166 -6.50 6.92 9.93
N PHE A 167 -7.22 7.81 9.26
CA PHE A 167 -6.82 9.20 9.04
C PHE A 167 -6.62 9.94 10.38
N GLU A 168 -7.59 9.89 11.29
CA GLU A 168 -7.52 10.54 12.60
C GLU A 168 -6.30 10.06 13.41
N LEU A 169 -6.10 8.75 13.50
CA LEU A 169 -4.97 8.14 14.19
C LEU A 169 -3.61 8.62 13.63
N LEU A 170 -3.49 8.68 12.31
CA LEU A 170 -2.24 9.09 11.67
C LEU A 170 -1.95 10.58 11.88
N VAL A 171 -2.97 11.43 11.79
CA VAL A 171 -2.84 12.87 12.07
C VAL A 171 -2.45 13.10 13.54
N GLU A 172 -3.07 12.40 14.48
CA GLU A 172 -2.73 12.46 15.91
C GLU A 172 -1.26 12.10 16.18
N HIS A 173 -0.70 11.14 15.39
CA HIS A 173 0.70 10.74 15.50
C HIS A 173 1.66 11.55 14.61
N GLY A 174 1.20 12.66 14.03
CA GLY A 174 2.06 13.63 13.32
C GLY A 174 2.39 13.30 11.86
N TYR A 175 1.69 12.35 11.24
CA TYR A 175 1.89 12.03 9.82
C TYR A 175 1.23 13.07 8.90
N SER A 176 1.83 13.30 7.73
CA SER A 176 1.24 14.09 6.65
C SER A 176 0.26 13.21 5.84
N VAL A 177 -1.04 13.42 6.04
CA VAL A 177 -2.09 12.57 5.47
C VAL A 177 -3.10 13.41 4.69
N GLN A 178 -3.43 12.94 3.48
CA GLN A 178 -4.59 13.38 2.71
C GLN A 178 -5.63 12.26 2.75
N PHE A 179 -6.90 12.59 2.91
CA PHE A 179 -8.00 11.64 2.89
C PHE A 179 -9.04 12.06 1.87
N GLU A 180 -9.24 11.21 0.85
CA GLU A 180 -10.18 11.46 -0.23
C GLU A 180 -11.24 10.35 -0.30
N LYS A 181 -12.50 10.75 -0.37
CA LYS A 181 -13.64 9.86 -0.54
C LYS A 181 -14.21 9.97 -1.94
N TYR A 182 -14.73 8.87 -2.44
CA TYR A 182 -15.41 8.82 -3.74
C TYR A 182 -16.64 7.90 -3.67
N LYS A 183 -17.62 8.15 -4.54
CA LYS A 183 -18.82 7.32 -4.62
C LYS A 183 -18.52 5.99 -5.29
N ALA A 184 -18.30 4.94 -4.51
CA ALA A 184 -18.11 3.55 -4.98
C ALA A 184 -18.27 2.55 -3.84
N PRO A 185 -18.66 1.29 -4.14
CA PRO A 185 -18.54 0.17 -3.21
C PRO A 185 -17.06 -0.26 -3.07
N HIS A 186 -16.80 -1.45 -2.48
CA HIS A 186 -15.45 -2.00 -2.25
C HIS A 186 -14.68 -2.29 -3.56
N LYS A 187 -14.22 -1.25 -4.22
CA LYS A 187 -13.44 -1.30 -5.48
C LYS A 187 -12.59 -0.06 -5.69
N ILE A 188 -11.70 -0.11 -6.66
CA ILE A 188 -10.86 1.02 -7.10
C ILE A 188 -11.47 1.60 -8.38
N PRO A 189 -12.24 2.71 -8.34
CA PRO A 189 -12.86 3.33 -9.51
C PRO A 189 -11.88 4.26 -10.25
N SER A 190 -12.26 4.72 -11.45
CA SER A 190 -11.46 5.66 -12.26
C SER A 190 -11.09 6.96 -11.52
N ARG A 191 -11.98 7.46 -10.67
CA ARG A 191 -11.69 8.64 -9.83
C ARG A 191 -10.48 8.43 -8.92
N ALA A 192 -10.30 7.22 -8.36
CA ALA A 192 -9.13 6.89 -7.56
C ALA A 192 -7.83 6.96 -8.38
N TYR A 193 -7.87 6.57 -9.67
CA TYR A 193 -6.69 6.64 -10.54
C TYR A 193 -6.21 8.08 -10.76
N GLU A 194 -7.12 9.04 -10.90
CA GLU A 194 -6.79 10.46 -11.01
C GLU A 194 -6.14 10.98 -9.73
N LEU A 195 -6.74 10.71 -8.57
CA LEU A 195 -6.23 11.11 -7.27
C LEU A 195 -4.82 10.54 -7.00
N ILE A 196 -4.57 9.29 -7.37
CA ILE A 196 -3.25 8.65 -7.29
C ILE A 196 -2.22 9.39 -8.14
N LYS A 197 -2.56 9.70 -9.40
CA LYS A 197 -1.67 10.43 -10.30
C LYS A 197 -1.32 11.82 -9.77
N ASP A 198 -2.32 12.54 -9.29
CA ASP A 198 -2.13 13.90 -8.77
C ASP A 198 -1.26 13.91 -7.52
N PHE A 199 -1.49 12.95 -6.61
CA PHE A 199 -0.67 12.78 -5.41
C PHE A 199 0.80 12.50 -5.75
N ILE A 200 1.07 11.55 -6.64
CA ILE A 200 2.43 11.20 -7.04
C ILE A 200 3.13 12.40 -7.70
N LYS A 201 2.47 13.08 -8.65
CA LYS A 201 3.02 14.26 -9.34
C LYS A 201 3.34 15.41 -8.36
N THR A 202 2.52 15.59 -7.33
CA THR A 202 2.73 16.63 -6.32
C THR A 202 3.96 16.33 -5.47
N ASN A 203 4.13 15.08 -5.04
CA ASN A 203 5.26 14.67 -4.22
C ASN A 203 6.58 14.73 -5.01
N GLU A 204 6.60 14.32 -6.28
CA GLU A 204 7.79 14.43 -7.14
C GLU A 204 8.27 15.87 -7.28
N LYS A 205 7.36 16.82 -7.44
CA LYS A 205 7.72 18.26 -7.49
C LYS A 205 8.29 18.78 -6.18
N TYR A 206 7.85 18.25 -5.05
CA TYR A 206 8.37 18.61 -3.74
C TYR A 206 9.83 18.18 -3.56
N TYR A 207 10.18 16.96 -3.99
CA TYR A 207 11.54 16.43 -3.89
C TYR A 207 12.50 16.91 -5.01
N SER A 208 12.01 17.63 -6.02
CA SER A 208 12.80 18.17 -7.13
C SER A 208 13.29 19.61 -6.88
N LYS A 209 12.91 20.20 -5.75
CA LYS A 209 13.37 21.53 -5.28
C LYS A 209 14.50 21.40 -4.27
#